data_ff01eb94061cdfc2b33bd82f54533830
#
_entry.id   ff01eb94061cdfc2b33bd82f54533830
#
_cell.length_a   1.000
_cell.length_b   1.000
_cell.length_c   1.000
_cell.angle_alpha   90.00
_cell.angle_beta   90.00
_cell.angle_gamma   90.00
#
_symmetry.space_group_name_H-M   'P 1'
#
loop_
_entity.id
_entity.type
_entity.pdbx_description
1 polymer ?
#
loop_
_entity_poly.entity_id
_entity_poly.type
_entity_poly.pdbx_seq_one_letter_code
_entity_poly.pdbx_strand_id
1 'polypeptide(L)' 'MSEFNGLKVMIIDDSKTIRRTAEALLQKEGCVVTTAVDGFDALSKIVDVK' A
#
# COMPACT_ATOMS: atom_id res chain seq x y z
N MET A 1 15.62 7.63 -11.58
CA MET A 1 15.58 7.70 -10.12
C MET A 1 14.19 8.06 -9.65
N SER A 2 13.66 7.33 -8.69
CA SER A 2 12.30 7.59 -8.21
C SER A 2 12.29 8.64 -7.12
N GLU A 3 11.36 9.61 -7.22
CA GLU A 3 11.13 10.59 -6.18
C GLU A 3 10.43 9.96 -4.97
N PHE A 4 9.87 8.77 -5.14
CA PHE A 4 9.07 8.11 -4.12
C PHE A 4 9.83 7.02 -3.38
N ASN A 5 11.15 6.98 -3.55
CA ASN A 5 11.96 5.93 -2.93
C ASN A 5 11.82 5.98 -1.41
N GLY A 6 11.32 4.88 -0.84
CA GLY A 6 11.10 4.78 0.60
C GLY A 6 9.79 5.36 1.09
N LEU A 7 9.00 5.97 0.22
CA LEU A 7 7.69 6.51 0.62
C LEU A 7 6.76 5.38 1.02
N LYS A 8 6.15 5.51 2.19
CA LYS A 8 5.19 4.51 2.67
C LYS A 8 3.81 4.84 2.15
N VAL A 9 3.18 3.86 1.51
CA VAL A 9 1.86 4.02 0.89
C VAL A 9 0.96 2.89 1.34
N MET A 10 -0.28 3.21 1.66
CA MET A 10 -1.29 2.19 1.93
C MET A 10 -2.36 2.24 0.85
N ILE A 11 -2.67 1.08 0.29
CA ILE A 11 -3.71 0.94 -0.72
C ILE A 11 -4.91 0.25 -0.07
N ILE A 12 -6.06 0.91 -0.12
CA ILE A 12 -7.28 0.37 0.47
C ILE A 12 -8.29 0.13 -0.65
N ASP A 13 -8.56 -1.13 -0.95
CA ASP A 13 -9.50 -1.49 -2.00
C ASP A 13 -9.95 -2.93 -1.76
N ASP A 14 -11.23 -3.21 -1.96
CA ASP A 14 -11.75 -4.55 -1.78
C ASP A 14 -11.46 -5.47 -2.97
N SER A 15 -10.96 -4.93 -4.07
CA SER A 15 -10.59 -5.71 -5.25
C SER A 15 -9.15 -6.17 -5.16
N LYS A 16 -8.94 -7.47 -5.06
CA LYS A 16 -7.62 -8.05 -5.00
C LYS A 16 -6.79 -7.72 -6.24
N THR A 17 -7.42 -7.75 -7.41
CA THR A 17 -6.73 -7.45 -8.66
C THR A 17 -6.24 -6.00 -8.69
N ILE A 18 -7.10 -5.07 -8.29
CA ILE A 18 -6.74 -3.66 -8.25
C ILE A 18 -5.63 -3.41 -7.24
N ARG A 19 -5.74 -4.01 -6.04
CA ARG A 19 -4.69 -3.85 -5.03
C ARG A 19 -3.35 -4.34 -5.54
N ARG A 20 -3.31 -5.50 -6.19
CA ARG A 20 -2.06 -6.06 -6.70
C ARG A 20 -1.46 -5.21 -7.82
N THR A 21 -2.29 -4.70 -8.70
CA THR A 21 -1.83 -3.85 -9.79
C THR A 21 -1.23 -2.56 -9.25
N ALA A 22 -1.94 -1.90 -8.34
CA ALA A 22 -1.46 -0.67 -7.75
C ALA A 22 -0.18 -0.89 -6.93
N GLU A 23 -0.15 -1.98 -6.16
CA GLU A 23 1.02 -2.33 -5.36
C GLU A 23 2.25 -2.50 -6.25
N ALA A 24 2.10 -3.25 -7.35
CA ALA A 24 3.21 -3.50 -8.25
C ALA A 24 3.75 -2.20 -8.87
N LEU A 25 2.84 -1.33 -9.29
CA LEU A 25 3.23 -0.05 -9.88
C LEU A 25 3.97 0.83 -8.89
N LEU A 26 3.48 0.92 -7.66
CA LEU A 26 4.10 1.77 -6.64
C LEU A 26 5.43 1.18 -6.16
N GLN A 27 5.51 -0.13 -6.02
CA GLN A 27 6.78 -0.76 -5.64
C GLN A 27 7.84 -0.54 -6.70
N LYS A 28 7.44 -0.54 -7.96
CA LYS A 28 8.36 -0.25 -9.07
C LYS A 28 8.95 1.15 -8.94
N GLU A 29 8.19 2.08 -8.35
CA GLU A 29 8.64 3.45 -8.13
C GLU A 29 9.41 3.62 -6.80
N GLY A 30 9.63 2.54 -6.09
CA GLY A 30 10.41 2.58 -4.85
C GLY A 30 9.59 2.77 -3.59
N CYS A 31 8.27 2.71 -3.67
CA CYS A 31 7.40 2.85 -2.50
C CYS A 31 7.41 1.60 -1.64
N VAL A 32 7.23 1.79 -0.35
CA VAL A 32 6.95 0.69 0.58
C VAL A 32 5.44 0.61 0.69
N VAL A 33 4.85 -0.46 0.14
CA VAL A 33 3.40 -0.56 -0.02
C VAL A 33 2.81 -1.55 0.96
N THR A 34 1.75 -1.12 1.64
CA THR A 34 0.91 -1.98 2.47
C THR A 34 -0.49 -1.96 1.86
N THR A 35 -1.16 -3.09 1.83
CA THR A 35 -2.51 -3.17 1.27
C THR A 35 -3.52 -3.51 2.35
N ALA A 36 -4.74 -3.04 2.16
CA ALA A 36 -5.85 -3.31 3.05
C ALA A 36 -7.13 -3.47 2.23
N VAL A 37 -8.06 -4.29 2.72
CA VAL A 37 -9.31 -4.55 2.00
C VAL A 37 -10.37 -3.50 2.29
N ASP A 38 -10.30 -2.87 3.46
CA ASP A 38 -11.25 -1.83 3.85
C ASP A 38 -10.63 -0.95 4.94
N GLY A 39 -11.41 0.01 5.42
CA GLY A 39 -10.94 0.96 6.42
C GLY A 39 -10.58 0.33 7.76
N PHE A 40 -11.32 -0.70 8.18
CA PHE A 40 -11.01 -1.40 9.43
C PHE A 40 -9.70 -2.14 9.33
N ASP A 41 -9.49 -2.82 8.21
CA ASP A 41 -8.23 -3.52 7.96
C ASP A 41 -7.07 -2.53 7.93
N ALA A 42 -7.27 -1.38 7.31
CA ALA A 42 -6.27 -0.32 7.23
C ALA A 42 -5.91 0.19 8.63
N LEU A 43 -6.91 0.46 9.45
CA LEU A 43 -6.68 0.93 10.82
C LEU A 43 -5.89 -0.09 11.64
N SER A 44 -6.24 -1.36 11.50
CA SER A 44 -5.54 -2.43 12.18
C SER A 44 -4.06 -2.45 11.82
N LYS A 45 -3.75 -2.27 10.54
CA LYS A 45 -2.38 -2.28 10.08
C LYS A 45 -1.60 -1.04 10.50
N ILE A 46 -2.27 0.12 10.55
CA ILE A 46 -1.65 1.35 11.04
C ILE A 46 -1.29 1.23 12.51
N VAL A 47 -2.17 0.64 13.31
CA VAL A 47 -1.91 0.46 14.74
C VAL A 47 -0.73 -0.46 14.99
N ASP A 48 -0.55 -1.48 14.17
CA ASP A 48 0.56 -2.40 14.29
C ASP A 48 1.91 -1.78 13.93
N VAL A 49 1.88 -0.73 13.14
CA VAL A 49 3.12 -0.05 12.71
C VAL A 49 3.43 1.05 13.72
N LYS A 50 4.37 0.79 14.56
CA LYS A 50 4.80 1.78 15.56
C LYS A 50 6.11 2.42 15.18
#